data_a33513b2445385630f8d77feac86c853
#
_entry.id   a33513b2445385630f8d77feac86c853
#
_cell.length_a   1.000
_cell.length_b   1.000
_cell.length_c   1.000
_cell.angle_alpha   90.00
_cell.angle_beta   90.00
_cell.angle_gamma   90.00
#
_symmetry.space_group_name_H-M   'P 1'
#
loop_
_entity.id
_entity.type
_entity.pdbx_description
1 polymer ?
#
loop_
_entity_poly.entity_id
_entity_poly.type
_entity_poly.pdbx_seq_one_letter_code
_entity_poly.pdbx_strand_id
1 'polypeptide(L)'
;ELFSRIPTDNVHLLIRSVHERNCRLDDPDCSLHLNTLMEQAVLRAEYSFEVLPGSGRKKRVACMELRFERVTLCAPVNGPAKGSPPVSLYCIHVKEKSSSTPVNESPIEWRLLTTHVVETVEQAIECIGWYRCRWLIEELFRVLKRKGFMIEDAQLETVSALQKLILISLQAALQVMVLKLSFDKEDEKLSSEIYFTSKEIALLHIVGKKSEGNTKRQQNP
;
A
#
# COMPACT_ATOMS: atom_id res chain seq x y z
N GLU A 1 6.60 4.28 -19.56
CA GLU A 1 6.04 5.64 -19.74
C GLU A 1 6.04 6.44 -18.44
N LEU A 2 5.47 5.93 -17.32
CA LEU A 2 5.45 6.66 -16.05
C LEU A 2 6.87 6.98 -15.54
N PHE A 3 7.75 6.00 -15.51
CA PHE A 3 9.13 6.16 -15.03
C PHE A 3 9.99 7.09 -15.88
N SER A 4 9.64 7.35 -17.13
CA SER A 4 10.36 8.29 -18.01
C SER A 4 9.80 9.70 -17.96
N ARG A 5 8.60 9.92 -17.41
CA ARG A 5 7.92 11.23 -17.43
C ARG A 5 7.86 11.93 -16.07
N ILE A 6 7.76 11.16 -15.00
CA ILE A 6 7.40 11.70 -13.67
C ILE A 6 8.58 11.96 -12.74
N PRO A 7 9.69 11.18 -12.74
CA PRO A 7 10.72 11.41 -11.75
C PRO A 7 11.31 12.81 -11.89
N THR A 8 11.02 13.63 -10.91
CA THR A 8 11.74 14.88 -10.61
C THR A 8 12.43 14.67 -9.28
N ASP A 9 13.37 15.56 -8.92
CA ASP A 9 14.14 15.42 -7.68
C ASP A 9 13.28 15.30 -6.41
N ASN A 10 11.99 15.67 -6.49
CA ASN A 10 11.05 15.65 -5.37
C ASN A 10 9.91 14.62 -5.52
N VAL A 11 9.87 13.85 -6.61
CA VAL A 11 8.80 12.87 -6.86
C VAL A 11 9.40 11.51 -7.18
N HIS A 12 9.14 10.56 -6.32
CA HIS A 12 9.56 9.18 -6.49
C HIS A 12 8.36 8.28 -6.79
N LEU A 13 8.63 7.21 -7.51
CA LEU A 13 7.64 6.21 -7.87
C LEU A 13 7.95 4.89 -7.16
N LEU A 14 6.89 4.23 -6.67
CA LEU A 14 6.93 2.88 -6.13
C LEU A 14 5.75 2.10 -6.72
N ILE A 15 6.03 1.16 -7.61
CA ILE A 15 5.01 0.48 -8.43
C ILE A 15 5.23 -1.03 -8.38
N ARG A 16 4.17 -1.79 -8.15
CA ARG A 16 4.24 -3.26 -8.27
C ARG A 16 4.29 -3.67 -9.74
N SER A 17 5.32 -4.44 -10.11
CA SER A 17 5.41 -5.08 -11.42
C SER A 17 4.64 -6.40 -11.38
N VAL A 18 3.52 -6.46 -12.11
CA VAL A 18 2.70 -7.67 -12.26
C VAL A 18 3.10 -8.44 -13.51
N HIS A 19 3.52 -7.72 -14.54
CA HIS A 19 3.90 -8.31 -15.82
C HIS A 19 5.41 -8.46 -15.93
N GLU A 20 5.82 -9.45 -16.68
CA GLU A 20 7.22 -9.66 -17.04
C GLU A 20 7.77 -8.46 -17.82
N ARG A 21 9.01 -8.11 -17.56
CA ARG A 21 9.72 -6.99 -18.19
C ARG A 21 11.09 -7.42 -18.64
N ASN A 22 11.50 -6.94 -19.81
CA ASN A 22 12.88 -7.06 -20.22
C ASN A 22 13.71 -6.00 -19.50
N CYS A 23 14.79 -6.43 -18.92
CA CYS A 23 15.72 -5.58 -18.20
C CYS A 23 17.15 -6.03 -18.47
N ARG A 24 18.10 -5.20 -18.08
CA ARG A 24 19.53 -5.49 -18.08
C ARG A 24 20.14 -4.97 -16.79
N LEU A 25 21.21 -5.62 -16.40
CA LEU A 25 22.15 -5.09 -15.43
C LEU A 25 23.08 -4.08 -16.15
N ASP A 26 24.27 -3.92 -15.67
CA ASP A 26 25.26 -2.99 -16.24
C ASP A 26 25.78 -3.37 -17.64
N ASP A 27 25.54 -4.62 -18.08
CA ASP A 27 25.90 -5.08 -19.42
C ASP A 27 24.80 -4.73 -20.45
N PRO A 28 25.09 -3.85 -21.43
CA PRO A 28 24.12 -3.43 -22.42
C PRO A 28 23.65 -4.54 -23.37
N ASP A 29 24.44 -5.60 -23.57
CA ASP A 29 24.15 -6.68 -24.50
C ASP A 29 23.37 -7.84 -23.88
N CYS A 30 23.30 -7.89 -22.55
CA CYS A 30 22.59 -8.93 -21.80
C CYS A 30 21.17 -8.48 -21.44
N SER A 31 20.19 -8.86 -22.26
CA SER A 31 18.77 -8.67 -21.90
C SER A 31 18.23 -9.90 -21.19
N LEU A 32 17.75 -9.70 -19.96
CA LEU A 32 17.15 -10.73 -19.12
C LEU A 32 15.70 -10.40 -18.81
N HIS A 33 14.95 -11.42 -18.45
CA HIS A 33 13.63 -11.20 -17.85
C HIS A 33 13.77 -10.80 -16.38
N LEU A 34 13.03 -9.78 -15.96
CA LEU A 34 13.08 -9.24 -14.60
C LEU A 34 12.86 -10.33 -13.54
N ASN A 35 11.94 -11.26 -13.79
CA ASN A 35 11.65 -12.36 -12.86
C ASN A 35 12.89 -13.25 -12.69
N THR A 36 13.48 -13.68 -13.79
CA THR A 36 14.68 -14.54 -13.78
C THR A 36 15.85 -13.84 -13.09
N LEU A 37 16.05 -12.55 -13.39
CA LEU A 37 17.10 -11.75 -12.76
C LEU A 37 16.90 -11.70 -11.24
N MET A 38 15.69 -11.39 -10.78
CA MET A 38 15.41 -11.24 -9.36
C MET A 38 15.40 -12.56 -8.60
N GLU A 39 15.10 -13.67 -9.25
CA GLU A 39 15.22 -15.01 -8.63
C GLU A 39 16.69 -15.41 -8.43
N GLN A 40 17.58 -14.98 -9.31
CA GLN A 40 19.02 -15.22 -9.24
C GLN A 40 19.76 -14.18 -8.38
N ALA A 41 19.13 -13.06 -8.07
CA ALA A 41 19.71 -12.01 -7.26
C ALA A 41 20.06 -12.51 -5.84
N VAL A 42 21.09 -11.90 -5.26
CA VAL A 42 21.58 -12.24 -3.92
C VAL A 42 20.48 -12.06 -2.88
N LEU A 43 20.26 -13.06 -2.03
CA LEU A 43 19.41 -12.93 -0.85
C LEU A 43 20.07 -11.95 0.12
N ARG A 44 19.40 -10.83 0.38
CA ARG A 44 19.91 -9.75 1.22
C ARG A 44 19.46 -9.88 2.68
N ALA A 45 18.21 -10.32 2.89
CA ALA A 45 17.66 -10.51 4.22
C ALA A 45 16.49 -11.49 4.22
N GLU A 46 16.18 -11.97 5.41
CA GLU A 46 14.95 -12.68 5.73
C GLU A 46 14.24 -11.92 6.85
N TYR A 47 12.93 -11.77 6.75
CA TYR A 47 12.13 -11.14 7.78
C TYR A 47 10.75 -11.78 7.86
N SER A 48 10.07 -11.56 8.97
CA SER A 48 8.72 -12.07 9.16
C SER A 48 7.74 -10.93 9.36
N PHE A 49 6.53 -11.09 8.88
CA PHE A 49 5.44 -10.18 9.21
C PHE A 49 4.12 -10.92 9.40
N GLU A 50 3.24 -10.30 10.15
CA GLU A 50 1.92 -10.81 10.42
C GLU A 50 0.98 -10.56 9.23
N VAL A 51 0.38 -11.62 8.70
CA VAL A 51 -0.67 -11.56 7.69
C VAL A 51 -2.00 -11.52 8.43
N LEU A 52 -2.71 -10.40 8.26
CA LEU A 52 -4.02 -10.21 8.90
C LEU A 52 -5.07 -11.15 8.28
N PRO A 53 -6.10 -11.55 9.07
CA PRO A 53 -7.18 -12.35 8.57
C PRO A 53 -7.94 -11.61 7.46
N GLY A 54 -8.36 -12.33 6.43
CA GLY A 54 -9.10 -11.81 5.29
C GLY A 54 -10.11 -12.82 4.79
N SER A 55 -10.76 -12.53 3.67
CA SER A 55 -11.74 -13.45 3.06
C SER A 55 -11.10 -14.83 2.80
N GLY A 56 -11.44 -15.81 3.65
CA GLY A 56 -10.91 -17.17 3.55
C GLY A 56 -9.50 -17.41 4.11
N ARG A 57 -8.83 -16.40 4.64
CA ARG A 57 -7.48 -16.52 5.23
C ARG A 57 -7.50 -16.33 6.75
N LYS A 58 -6.77 -17.19 7.45
CA LYS A 58 -6.52 -17.05 8.90
C LYS A 58 -5.32 -16.13 9.14
N LYS A 59 -5.29 -15.50 10.32
CA LYS A 59 -4.12 -14.77 10.81
C LYS A 59 -2.93 -15.74 10.88
N ARG A 60 -1.77 -15.35 10.33
CA ARG A 60 -0.54 -16.14 10.33
C ARG A 60 0.70 -15.26 10.23
N VAL A 61 1.85 -15.83 10.50
CA VAL A 61 3.14 -15.20 10.28
C VAL A 61 3.71 -15.74 8.96
N ALA A 62 4.08 -14.83 8.06
CA ALA A 62 4.76 -15.14 6.81
C ALA A 62 6.26 -14.86 6.95
N CYS A 63 7.09 -15.83 6.55
CA CYS A 63 8.54 -15.67 6.48
C CYS A 63 8.94 -15.28 5.06
N MET A 64 9.56 -14.14 4.89
CA MET A 64 9.86 -13.53 3.59
C MET A 64 11.34 -13.53 3.30
N GLU A 65 11.68 -13.80 2.04
CA GLU A 65 13.00 -13.56 1.47
C GLU A 65 13.01 -12.21 0.76
N LEU A 66 14.04 -11.42 0.99
CA LEU A 66 14.22 -10.09 0.42
C LEU A 66 15.44 -10.05 -0.48
N ARG A 67 15.23 -9.64 -1.72
CA ARG A 67 16.27 -9.36 -2.71
C ARG A 67 16.05 -7.97 -3.27
N PHE A 68 17.09 -7.25 -3.62
CA PHE A 68 16.99 -6.01 -4.36
C PHE A 68 18.22 -5.80 -5.23
N GLU A 69 17.99 -5.23 -6.41
CA GLU A 69 19.05 -4.92 -7.38
C GLU A 69 18.70 -3.64 -8.16
N ARG A 70 19.74 -2.94 -8.60
CA ARG A 70 19.60 -1.87 -9.59
C ARG A 70 19.43 -2.48 -10.96
N VAL A 71 18.39 -2.11 -11.68
CA VAL A 71 18.05 -2.67 -12.99
C VAL A 71 17.75 -1.56 -13.99
N THR A 72 18.07 -1.79 -15.25
CA THR A 72 17.69 -0.90 -16.34
C THR A 72 16.56 -1.55 -17.13
N LEU A 73 15.34 -1.01 -17.03
CA LEU A 73 14.21 -1.49 -17.80
C LEU A 73 14.37 -1.10 -19.27
N CYS A 74 14.22 -2.09 -20.15
CA CYS A 74 14.21 -1.88 -21.60
C CYS A 74 12.82 -1.42 -22.06
N ALA A 75 12.79 -0.68 -23.18
CA ALA A 75 11.54 -0.34 -23.82
C ALA A 75 10.77 -1.60 -24.24
N PRO A 76 9.43 -1.60 -24.17
CA PRO A 76 8.65 -2.71 -24.69
C PRO A 76 8.80 -2.80 -26.21
N VAL A 77 8.75 -4.02 -26.72
CA VAL A 77 8.83 -4.28 -28.18
C VAL A 77 7.61 -3.71 -28.91
N ASN A 78 6.45 -3.73 -28.24
CA ASN A 78 5.18 -3.28 -28.79
C ASN A 78 4.47 -2.31 -27.81
N GLY A 79 3.55 -1.52 -28.35
CA GLY A 79 2.70 -0.62 -27.57
C GLY A 79 3.17 0.84 -27.54
N PRO A 80 2.47 1.72 -26.81
CA PRO A 80 2.70 3.17 -26.85
C PRO A 80 4.06 3.61 -26.28
N ALA A 81 4.73 2.76 -25.52
CA ALA A 81 6.07 3.04 -24.98
C ALA A 81 7.21 2.41 -25.80
N LYS A 82 6.92 1.91 -27.01
CA LYS A 82 7.94 1.40 -27.94
C LYS A 82 8.93 2.51 -28.27
N GLY A 83 10.22 2.20 -28.19
CA GLY A 83 11.29 3.16 -28.51
C GLY A 83 11.54 4.21 -27.41
N SER A 84 10.88 4.11 -26.24
CA SER A 84 11.23 4.94 -25.09
C SER A 84 12.66 4.65 -24.62
N PRO A 85 13.39 5.65 -24.09
CA PRO A 85 14.72 5.39 -23.54
C PRO A 85 14.65 4.39 -22.39
N PRO A 86 15.70 3.58 -22.21
CA PRO A 86 15.81 2.71 -21.05
C PRO A 86 15.82 3.54 -19.76
N VAL A 87 15.24 2.98 -18.70
CA VAL A 87 15.12 3.66 -17.40
C VAL A 87 15.81 2.84 -16.32
N SER A 88 16.82 3.41 -15.68
CA SER A 88 17.48 2.81 -14.53
C SER A 88 16.70 3.10 -13.25
N LEU A 89 16.45 2.06 -12.45
CA LEU A 89 15.70 2.10 -11.20
C LEU A 89 16.08 0.91 -10.33
N TYR A 90 15.49 0.79 -9.16
CA TYR A 90 15.68 -0.36 -8.27
C TYR A 90 14.46 -1.29 -8.34
N CYS A 91 14.75 -2.59 -8.32
CA CYS A 91 13.75 -3.63 -8.16
C CYS A 91 13.91 -4.28 -6.78
N ILE A 92 12.83 -4.32 -6.01
CA ILE A 92 12.76 -5.03 -4.73
C ILE A 92 11.89 -6.26 -4.94
N HIS A 93 12.42 -7.44 -4.68
CA HIS A 93 11.70 -8.71 -4.77
C HIS A 93 11.52 -9.29 -3.38
N VAL A 94 10.27 -9.48 -3.00
CA VAL A 94 9.86 -10.07 -1.73
C VAL A 94 9.07 -11.34 -2.04
N LYS A 95 9.52 -12.48 -1.54
CA LYS A 95 8.88 -13.77 -1.77
C LYS A 95 8.74 -14.53 -0.47
N GLU A 96 7.55 -15.06 -0.23
CA GLU A 96 7.28 -15.90 0.93
C GLU A 96 7.94 -17.27 0.76
N LYS A 97 8.58 -17.75 1.84
CA LYS A 97 9.14 -19.09 1.89
C LYS A 97 8.04 -20.15 1.85
N SER A 98 8.26 -21.18 1.08
CA SER A 98 7.33 -22.32 0.99
C SER A 98 7.04 -22.96 2.36
N SER A 99 7.97 -22.87 3.32
CA SER A 99 7.82 -23.39 4.68
C SER A 99 6.77 -22.64 5.51
N SER A 100 6.45 -21.38 5.17
CA SER A 100 5.43 -20.57 5.86
C SER A 100 4.15 -20.42 5.07
N THR A 101 4.12 -20.86 3.81
CA THR A 101 2.95 -20.78 2.95
C THR A 101 2.00 -21.96 3.22
N PRO A 102 0.73 -21.73 3.55
CA PRO A 102 -0.25 -22.81 3.71
C PRO A 102 -0.47 -23.57 2.40
N VAL A 103 -0.75 -24.87 2.50
CA VAL A 103 -0.90 -25.78 1.34
C VAL A 103 -1.93 -25.29 0.31
N ASN A 104 -2.96 -24.58 0.76
CA ASN A 104 -4.07 -24.12 -0.10
C ASN A 104 -3.99 -22.61 -0.43
N GLU A 105 -2.86 -21.96 -0.15
CA GLU A 105 -2.67 -20.55 -0.46
C GLU A 105 -1.48 -20.36 -1.42
N SER A 106 -1.58 -19.37 -2.29
CA SER A 106 -0.42 -18.94 -3.07
C SER A 106 0.53 -18.14 -2.18
N PRO A 107 1.85 -18.31 -2.33
CA PRO A 107 2.83 -17.53 -1.58
C PRO A 107 2.67 -16.04 -1.87
N ILE A 108 2.94 -15.23 -0.87
CA ILE A 108 2.99 -13.78 -1.05
C ILE A 108 4.24 -13.47 -1.86
N GLU A 109 4.05 -12.79 -2.98
CA GLU A 109 5.16 -12.37 -3.84
C GLU A 109 4.92 -10.98 -4.39
N TRP A 110 5.90 -10.09 -4.15
CA TRP A 110 5.87 -8.73 -4.67
C TRP A 110 7.17 -8.40 -5.38
N ARG A 111 7.06 -7.84 -6.58
CA ARG A 111 8.16 -7.19 -7.28
C ARG A 111 7.82 -5.72 -7.39
N LEU A 112 8.59 -4.90 -6.68
CA LEU A 112 8.39 -3.46 -6.59
C LEU A 112 9.48 -2.77 -7.39
N LEU A 113 9.08 -1.92 -8.31
CA LEU A 113 9.97 -1.05 -9.08
C LEU A 113 9.92 0.34 -8.47
N THR A 114 11.07 0.90 -8.16
CA THR A 114 11.13 2.21 -7.50
C THR A 114 12.27 3.09 -8.03
N THR A 115 12.01 4.38 -8.04
CA THR A 115 13.03 5.42 -8.30
C THR A 115 13.75 5.85 -7.04
N HIS A 116 13.33 5.39 -5.85
CA HIS A 116 14.11 5.55 -4.62
C HIS A 116 15.41 4.75 -4.72
N VAL A 117 16.45 5.28 -4.15
CA VAL A 117 17.73 4.56 -3.98
C VAL A 117 17.52 3.44 -2.95
N VAL A 118 17.91 2.21 -3.32
CA VAL A 118 17.78 1.02 -2.47
C VAL A 118 19.10 0.27 -2.48
N GLU A 119 19.99 0.65 -1.58
CA GLU A 119 21.32 0.06 -1.41
C GLU A 119 21.46 -0.74 -0.11
N THR A 120 20.53 -0.52 0.83
CA THR A 120 20.51 -1.21 2.12
C THR A 120 19.19 -1.94 2.36
N VAL A 121 19.24 -2.90 3.30
CA VAL A 121 18.06 -3.67 3.72
C VAL A 121 16.99 -2.75 4.33
N GLU A 122 17.40 -1.76 5.11
CA GLU A 122 16.51 -0.80 5.77
C GLU A 122 15.71 0.01 4.74
N GLN A 123 16.38 0.52 3.69
CA GLN A 123 15.72 1.24 2.60
C GLN A 123 14.71 0.35 1.84
N ALA A 124 15.07 -0.91 1.60
CA ALA A 124 14.16 -1.87 0.98
C ALA A 124 12.93 -2.13 1.86
N ILE A 125 13.12 -2.33 3.17
CA ILE A 125 12.02 -2.55 4.13
C ILE A 125 11.12 -1.31 4.22
N GLU A 126 11.68 -0.11 4.17
CA GLU A 126 10.91 1.13 4.15
C GLU A 126 10.01 1.21 2.92
N CYS A 127 10.54 0.95 1.72
CA CYS A 127 9.76 0.87 0.48
C CYS A 127 8.64 -0.19 0.57
N ILE A 128 8.93 -1.35 1.14
CA ILE A 128 7.92 -2.40 1.37
C ILE A 128 6.84 -1.90 2.33
N GLY A 129 7.22 -1.18 3.38
CA GLY A 129 6.31 -0.54 4.32
C GLY A 129 5.36 0.42 3.62
N TRP A 130 5.86 1.30 2.76
CA TRP A 130 5.03 2.21 1.96
C TRP A 130 4.09 1.45 1.01
N TYR A 131 4.57 0.41 0.35
CA TYR A 131 3.72 -0.40 -0.51
C TYR A 131 2.59 -1.10 0.26
N ARG A 132 2.85 -1.56 1.47
CA ARG A 132 1.83 -2.16 2.34
C ARG A 132 0.73 -1.17 2.70
N CYS A 133 1.03 0.12 2.79
CA CYS A 133 0.01 1.16 3.00
C CYS A 133 -0.94 1.36 1.81
N ARG A 134 -0.66 0.78 0.64
CA ARG A 134 -1.54 0.88 -0.55
C ARG A 134 -2.98 0.44 -0.27
N TRP A 135 -3.19 -0.55 0.58
CA TRP A 135 -4.53 -1.02 0.92
C TRP A 135 -5.39 0.04 1.63
N LEU A 136 -4.78 1.06 2.24
CA LEU A 136 -5.49 2.17 2.86
C LEU A 136 -6.37 2.93 1.86
N ILE A 137 -5.95 2.99 0.60
CA ILE A 137 -6.74 3.61 -0.48
C ILE A 137 -8.03 2.81 -0.72
N GLU A 138 -7.93 1.49 -0.72
CA GLU A 138 -9.11 0.61 -0.88
C GLU A 138 -10.07 0.74 0.30
N GLU A 139 -9.53 0.86 1.52
CA GLU A 139 -10.31 1.10 2.72
C GLU A 139 -10.99 2.48 2.69
N LEU A 140 -10.29 3.52 2.26
CA LEU A 140 -10.86 4.86 2.08
C LEU A 140 -12.04 4.83 1.10
N PHE A 141 -11.86 4.21 -0.07
CA PHE A 141 -12.95 4.07 -1.03
C PHE A 141 -14.11 3.22 -0.47
N ARG A 142 -13.83 2.22 0.34
CA ARG A 142 -14.86 1.43 1.00
C ARG A 142 -15.69 2.26 1.98
N VAL A 143 -15.07 3.16 2.74
CA VAL A 143 -15.77 4.09 3.63
C VAL A 143 -16.64 5.05 2.82
N LEU A 144 -16.09 5.62 1.76
CA LEU A 144 -16.79 6.58 0.90
C LEU A 144 -17.99 5.95 0.17
N LYS A 145 -17.87 4.71 -0.29
CA LYS A 145 -18.89 4.06 -1.14
C LYS A 145 -19.94 3.27 -0.36
N ARG A 146 -19.55 2.56 0.72
CA ARG A 146 -20.41 1.52 1.29
C ARG A 146 -20.83 1.72 2.75
N LYS A 147 -20.03 2.35 3.59
CA LYS A 147 -20.24 2.31 5.06
C LYS A 147 -20.54 3.65 5.70
N GLY A 148 -21.02 4.62 4.99
CA GLY A 148 -21.36 5.87 5.66
C GLY A 148 -21.80 6.95 4.70
N PHE A 149 -21.08 7.16 3.62
CA PHE A 149 -21.33 8.33 2.79
C PHE A 149 -22.13 8.01 1.52
N MET A 150 -22.12 6.76 1.02
CA MET A 150 -22.87 6.30 -0.16
C MET A 150 -22.81 7.30 -1.31
N ILE A 151 -21.62 7.83 -1.59
CA ILE A 151 -21.43 8.93 -2.56
C ILE A 151 -21.95 8.56 -3.95
N GLU A 152 -21.90 7.28 -4.30
CA GLU A 152 -22.38 6.78 -5.60
C GLU A 152 -23.91 6.86 -5.73
N ASP A 153 -24.64 6.92 -4.61
CA ASP A 153 -26.11 7.02 -4.59
C ASP A 153 -26.58 8.48 -4.53
N ALA A 154 -25.65 9.44 -4.49
CA ALA A 154 -25.96 10.84 -4.41
C ALA A 154 -26.55 11.36 -5.73
N GLN A 155 -27.81 11.78 -5.69
CA GLN A 155 -28.52 12.38 -6.83
C GLN A 155 -28.37 13.91 -6.80
N LEU A 156 -27.19 14.41 -7.19
CA LEU A 156 -26.93 15.85 -7.23
C LEU A 156 -26.96 16.35 -8.68
N GLU A 157 -27.71 17.38 -8.91
CA GLU A 157 -27.94 17.95 -10.28
C GLU A 157 -26.73 18.69 -10.84
N THR A 158 -25.83 19.17 -9.98
CA THR A 158 -24.69 19.98 -10.43
C THR A 158 -23.34 19.37 -10.07
N VAL A 159 -22.38 19.52 -10.99
CA VAL A 159 -20.99 19.08 -10.77
C VAL A 159 -20.37 19.76 -9.54
N SER A 160 -20.67 21.05 -9.33
CA SER A 160 -20.15 21.80 -8.17
C SER A 160 -20.68 21.24 -6.84
N ALA A 161 -21.96 20.84 -6.78
CA ALA A 161 -22.53 20.23 -5.58
C ALA A 161 -21.89 18.86 -5.30
N LEU A 162 -21.69 18.06 -6.35
CA LEU A 162 -21.00 16.76 -6.24
C LEU A 162 -19.55 16.92 -5.77
N GLN A 163 -18.81 17.89 -6.30
CA GLN A 163 -17.44 18.17 -5.85
C GLN A 163 -17.38 18.56 -4.38
N LYS A 164 -18.30 19.40 -3.91
CA LYS A 164 -18.39 19.78 -2.49
C LYS A 164 -18.71 18.57 -1.60
N LEU A 165 -19.66 17.72 -2.02
CA LEU A 165 -19.99 16.50 -1.30
C LEU A 165 -18.78 15.59 -1.20
N ILE A 166 -18.06 15.35 -2.30
CA ILE A 166 -16.85 14.52 -2.33
C ILE A 166 -15.79 15.06 -1.37
N LEU A 167 -15.52 16.37 -1.37
CA LEU A 167 -14.51 16.97 -0.49
C LEU A 167 -14.86 16.82 0.99
N ILE A 168 -16.11 17.10 1.37
CA ILE A 168 -16.58 16.96 2.75
C ILE A 168 -16.53 15.48 3.19
N SER A 169 -17.00 14.58 2.33
CA SER A 169 -17.01 13.15 2.60
C SER A 169 -15.60 12.58 2.69
N LEU A 170 -14.67 13.04 1.85
CA LEU A 170 -13.27 12.64 1.88
C LEU A 170 -12.60 13.05 3.20
N GLN A 171 -12.82 14.29 3.63
CA GLN A 171 -12.28 14.78 4.91
C GLN A 171 -12.81 13.95 6.09
N ALA A 172 -14.10 13.70 6.14
CA ALA A 172 -14.70 12.87 7.19
C ALA A 172 -14.21 11.41 7.13
N ALA A 173 -14.08 10.82 5.93
CA ALA A 173 -13.56 9.47 5.77
C ALA A 173 -12.10 9.35 6.23
N LEU A 174 -11.26 10.36 5.97
CA LEU A 174 -9.89 10.40 6.48
C LEU A 174 -9.86 10.43 8.01
N GLN A 175 -10.70 11.23 8.65
CA GLN A 175 -10.80 11.26 10.12
C GLN A 175 -11.22 9.90 10.70
N VAL A 176 -12.21 9.23 10.08
CA VAL A 176 -12.63 7.88 10.48
C VAL A 176 -11.48 6.88 10.32
N MET A 177 -10.72 6.95 9.22
CA MET A 177 -9.58 6.07 9.01
C MET A 177 -8.47 6.29 10.04
N VAL A 178 -8.17 7.55 10.36
CA VAL A 178 -7.18 7.89 11.38
C VAL A 178 -7.59 7.31 12.74
N LEU A 179 -8.85 7.49 13.14
CA LEU A 179 -9.38 6.90 14.38
C LEU A 179 -9.24 5.38 14.40
N LYS A 180 -9.61 4.72 13.30
CA LYS A 180 -9.50 3.26 13.17
C LYS A 180 -8.05 2.79 13.29
N LEU A 181 -7.12 3.42 12.57
CA LEU A 181 -5.70 3.05 12.60
C LEU A 181 -5.06 3.30 13.97
N SER A 182 -5.50 4.36 14.67
CA SER A 182 -5.03 4.65 16.02
C SER A 182 -5.57 3.65 17.04
N PHE A 183 -6.77 3.13 16.84
CA PHE A 183 -7.38 2.13 17.70
C PHE A 183 -6.76 0.74 17.52
N ASP A 184 -6.38 0.39 16.29
CA ASP A 184 -5.78 -0.92 15.97
C ASP A 184 -4.32 -1.04 16.45
N LYS A 185 -3.66 0.08 16.83
CA LYS A 185 -2.30 0.10 17.39
C LYS A 185 -2.36 0.09 18.93
N GLU A 186 -2.39 -1.11 19.51
CA GLU A 186 -2.44 -1.27 20.99
C GLU A 186 -1.21 -0.71 21.71
N ASP A 187 -0.04 -0.68 21.06
CA ASP A 187 1.25 -0.33 21.69
C ASP A 187 1.61 1.16 21.62
N GLU A 188 1.02 1.94 20.73
CA GLU A 188 1.22 3.39 20.62
C GLU A 188 -0.12 4.11 20.78
N LYS A 189 -0.49 4.49 21.99
CA LYS A 189 -1.60 5.41 22.23
C LYS A 189 -1.23 6.80 21.70
N LEU A 190 -1.45 7.02 20.41
CA LEU A 190 -1.34 8.35 19.83
C LEU A 190 -2.38 9.26 20.49
N SER A 191 -1.93 10.41 21.00
CA SER A 191 -2.85 11.39 21.58
C SER A 191 -3.87 11.82 20.55
N SER A 192 -5.16 11.81 20.92
CA SER A 192 -6.25 12.33 20.08
C SER A 192 -6.03 13.79 19.65
N GLU A 193 -5.23 14.54 20.41
CA GLU A 193 -4.90 15.95 20.13
C GLU A 193 -4.03 16.14 18.88
N ILE A 194 -3.38 15.07 18.38
CA ILE A 194 -2.62 15.13 17.12
C ILE A 194 -3.56 15.30 15.91
N TYR A 195 -4.78 14.79 16.01
CA TYR A 195 -5.70 14.68 14.89
C TYR A 195 -7.00 15.48 15.05
N PHE A 196 -7.34 15.86 16.27
CA PHE A 196 -8.57 16.53 16.61
C PHE A 196 -8.32 17.77 17.46
N THR A 197 -9.04 18.82 17.19
CA THR A 197 -9.06 20.00 18.06
C THR A 197 -9.74 19.66 19.39
N SER A 198 -9.46 20.43 20.43
CA SER A 198 -10.09 20.24 21.75
C SER A 198 -11.63 20.32 21.67
N LYS A 199 -12.19 21.10 20.75
CA LYS A 199 -13.64 21.19 20.50
C LYS A 199 -14.20 19.91 19.90
N GLU A 200 -13.49 19.32 18.95
CA GLU A 200 -13.89 18.05 18.30
C GLU A 200 -13.80 16.90 19.29
N ILE A 201 -12.77 16.87 20.13
CA ILE A 201 -12.62 15.87 21.20
C ILE A 201 -13.80 15.96 22.18
N ALA A 202 -14.15 17.17 22.62
CA ALA A 202 -15.30 17.38 23.51
C ALA A 202 -16.62 16.92 22.85
N LEU A 203 -16.81 17.18 21.56
CA LEU A 203 -17.97 16.72 20.82
C LEU A 203 -18.01 15.20 20.70
N LEU A 204 -16.88 14.56 20.38
CA LEU A 204 -16.76 13.09 20.31
C LEU A 204 -17.13 12.44 21.66
N HIS A 205 -16.69 13.01 22.77
CA HIS A 205 -17.08 12.53 24.12
C HIS A 205 -18.59 12.62 24.39
N ILE A 206 -19.24 13.70 23.95
CA ILE A 206 -20.69 13.87 24.11
C ILE A 206 -21.45 12.85 23.25
N VAL A 207 -21.03 12.65 21.99
CA VAL A 207 -21.66 11.70 21.08
C VAL A 207 -21.42 10.27 21.53
N GLY A 208 -20.19 9.95 21.98
CA GLY A 208 -19.81 8.64 22.52
C GLY A 208 -20.70 8.25 23.70
N LYS A 209 -20.85 9.11 24.70
CA LYS A 209 -21.73 8.86 25.86
C LYS A 209 -23.20 8.61 25.48
N LYS A 210 -23.71 9.29 24.43
CA LYS A 210 -25.06 9.03 23.93
C LYS A 210 -25.20 7.68 23.22
N SER A 211 -24.13 7.21 22.58
CA SER A 211 -24.12 5.95 21.85
C SER A 211 -23.89 4.72 22.73
N GLU A 212 -23.21 4.87 23.86
CA GLU A 212 -22.93 3.81 24.85
C GLU A 212 -24.20 3.21 25.51
N GLY A 213 -25.28 3.99 25.56
CA GLY A 213 -26.52 3.56 26.21
C GLY A 213 -27.37 2.50 25.47
N ASN A 214 -27.04 2.15 24.20
CA ASN A 214 -27.94 1.37 23.34
C ASN A 214 -27.39 0.05 22.77
N THR A 215 -26.19 -0.39 23.11
CA THR A 215 -25.65 -1.65 22.57
C THR A 215 -25.60 -2.75 23.64
N LYS A 216 -26.35 -3.83 23.40
CA LYS A 216 -26.36 -5.08 24.23
C LYS A 216 -25.00 -5.72 24.46
N ARG A 217 -23.91 -5.22 23.84
CA ARG A 217 -22.53 -5.74 23.96
C ARG A 217 -21.77 -5.20 25.17
N GLN A 218 -22.26 -4.15 25.83
CA GLN A 218 -21.61 -3.53 27.00
C GLN A 218 -22.19 -3.98 28.34
N GLN A 219 -23.10 -4.95 28.36
CA GLN A 219 -23.72 -5.45 29.58
C GLN A 219 -23.05 -6.72 30.15
N ASN A 220 -21.95 -7.20 29.57
CA ASN A 220 -21.12 -8.26 30.17
C ASN A 220 -19.70 -7.74 30.40
N PRO A 221 -19.27 -7.70 31.67
CA PRO A 221 -17.88 -7.41 32.06
C PRO A 221 -16.93 -8.52 31.62
#